data_6e2eabf22c61ed5cd3c994102f6e1752
#
_entry.id   6e2eabf22c61ed5cd3c994102f6e1752
#
_cell.length_a   1.000
_cell.length_b   1.000
_cell.length_c   1.000
_cell.angle_alpha   90.00
_cell.angle_beta   90.00
_cell.angle_gamma   90.00
#
_symmetry.space_group_name_H-M   'P 1'
#
loop_
_entity.id
_entity.type
_entity.pdbx_description
1 polymer ?
#
loop_
_entity_poly.entity_id
_entity_poly.type
_entity_poly.pdbx_seq_one_letter_code
_entity_poly.pdbx_strand_id
1 'polypeptide(L)'
;MVLTDYFTEDGDGLRFTRQQASRFAKEIADDFNPLHHQDAKLFCVPGDLLFAVTLARYGLSQQMCFTFSGMVSDGINLHYQERNESELVLVDEQKKNCLEIERHGHISHDAVLINDFTHRYVEFSGKNFLNVLVPLMSREGVMINPDRPLVIYQQMSIDLQRLDIEKPSLELTDTVIEVDGKKGDVRMLFCLKSANEIVGEGEKRMALRGLRDFEQTGMNRMVESYVGYRRAHTA
;
A
#
# COMPACT_ATOMS: atom_id res chain seq x y z
N MET A 1 2.01 -5.06 -16.36
CA MET A 1 1.83 -6.04 -15.24
C MET A 1 0.65 -6.94 -15.57
N VAL A 2 0.81 -8.26 -15.42
CA VAL A 2 -0.32 -9.22 -15.52
C VAL A 2 -0.82 -9.45 -14.10
N LEU A 3 -1.84 -8.69 -13.70
CA LEU A 3 -2.30 -8.68 -12.31
C LEU A 3 -2.90 -10.03 -11.86
N THR A 4 -3.49 -10.79 -12.79
CA THR A 4 -4.09 -12.12 -12.53
C THR A 4 -3.09 -13.17 -12.03
N ASP A 5 -1.77 -12.91 -12.14
CA ASP A 5 -0.75 -13.81 -11.57
C ASP A 5 -0.66 -13.70 -10.03
N TYR A 6 -1.24 -12.66 -9.45
CA TYR A 6 -1.08 -12.32 -8.02
C TYR A 6 -2.32 -12.58 -7.17
N PHE A 7 -3.39 -13.09 -7.75
CA PHE A 7 -4.58 -13.53 -7.02
C PHE A 7 -5.27 -14.67 -7.77
N THR A 8 -6.23 -15.31 -7.14
CA THR A 8 -7.06 -16.36 -7.73
C THR A 8 -8.52 -15.95 -7.61
N GLU A 9 -9.26 -16.01 -8.72
CA GLU A 9 -10.72 -15.87 -8.71
C GLU A 9 -11.38 -17.17 -8.28
N ASP A 10 -12.40 -17.08 -7.44
CA ASP A 10 -13.20 -18.20 -6.95
C ASP A 10 -14.68 -17.78 -6.99
N GLY A 11 -15.34 -18.09 -8.10
CA GLY A 11 -16.67 -17.58 -8.39
C GLY A 11 -16.66 -16.04 -8.52
N ASP A 12 -17.42 -15.36 -7.69
CA ASP A 12 -17.44 -13.89 -7.55
C ASP A 12 -16.46 -13.36 -6.50
N GLY A 13 -15.78 -14.29 -5.76
CA GLY A 13 -14.76 -13.99 -4.77
C GLY A 13 -13.35 -13.96 -5.33
N LEU A 14 -12.43 -13.57 -4.47
CA LEU A 14 -11.00 -13.56 -4.76
C LEU A 14 -10.21 -14.06 -3.55
N ARG A 15 -9.09 -14.72 -3.83
CA ARG A 15 -8.16 -15.24 -2.81
C ARG A 15 -6.73 -14.90 -3.15
N PHE A 16 -5.92 -14.79 -2.11
CA PHE A 16 -4.48 -14.60 -2.22
C PHE A 16 -3.75 -15.73 -1.52
N THR A 17 -2.73 -16.28 -2.15
CA THR A 17 -1.76 -17.14 -1.49
C THR A 17 -0.60 -16.29 -0.97
N ARG A 18 0.12 -16.81 0.03
CA ARG A 18 1.35 -16.17 0.53
C ARG A 18 2.36 -15.95 -0.59
N GLN A 19 2.50 -16.90 -1.49
CA GLN A 19 3.41 -16.81 -2.62
C GLN A 19 3.01 -15.67 -3.58
N GLN A 20 1.74 -15.59 -3.97
CA GLN A 20 1.24 -14.54 -4.85
C GLN A 20 1.45 -13.14 -4.24
N ALA A 21 1.04 -12.96 -3.00
CA ALA A 21 1.15 -11.68 -2.32
C ALA A 21 2.62 -11.28 -2.07
N SER A 22 3.48 -12.24 -1.69
CA SER A 22 4.91 -12.01 -1.51
C SER A 22 5.62 -11.65 -2.83
N ARG A 23 5.25 -12.31 -3.93
CA ARG A 23 5.76 -11.96 -5.26
C ARG A 23 5.35 -10.55 -5.68
N PHE A 24 4.08 -10.19 -5.51
CA PHE A 24 3.62 -8.83 -5.81
C PHE A 24 4.40 -7.78 -5.02
N ALA A 25 4.55 -7.96 -3.71
CA ALA A 25 5.31 -7.05 -2.87
C ALA A 25 6.73 -6.83 -3.41
N LYS A 26 7.42 -7.90 -3.78
CA LYS A 26 8.83 -7.85 -4.19
C LYS A 26 9.02 -7.43 -5.64
N GLU A 27 8.26 -8.03 -6.57
CA GLU A 27 8.45 -7.87 -8.01
C GLU A 27 7.82 -6.57 -8.54
N ILE A 28 6.71 -6.12 -7.93
CA ILE A 28 5.95 -4.96 -8.41
C ILE A 28 6.12 -3.75 -7.51
N ALA A 29 6.01 -3.94 -6.18
CA ALA A 29 6.10 -2.83 -5.23
C ALA A 29 7.54 -2.51 -4.79
N ASP A 30 8.52 -3.38 -5.03
CA ASP A 30 9.86 -3.28 -4.45
C ASP A 30 9.81 -3.15 -2.90
N ASP A 31 8.80 -3.79 -2.30
CA ASP A 31 8.54 -3.80 -0.86
C ASP A 31 9.01 -5.10 -0.21
N PHE A 32 10.01 -4.99 0.65
CA PHE A 32 10.60 -6.10 1.41
C PHE A 32 10.18 -6.09 2.89
N ASN A 33 9.01 -5.52 3.18
CA ASN A 33 8.43 -5.58 4.53
C ASN A 33 8.27 -7.04 4.97
N PRO A 34 8.82 -7.41 6.15
CA PRO A 34 8.74 -8.78 6.65
C PRO A 34 7.31 -9.35 6.76
N LEU A 35 6.28 -8.51 6.91
CA LEU A 35 4.88 -8.94 6.96
C LEU A 35 4.40 -9.55 5.64
N HIS A 36 5.05 -9.25 4.51
CA HIS A 36 4.70 -9.75 3.19
C HIS A 36 5.57 -10.92 2.74
N HIS A 37 6.46 -11.44 3.61
CA HIS A 37 7.22 -12.64 3.30
C HIS A 37 6.33 -13.88 3.43
N GLN A 38 6.47 -14.82 2.50
CA GLN A 38 5.66 -16.04 2.52
C GLN A 38 5.82 -16.87 3.82
N ASP A 39 7.01 -16.79 4.47
CA ASP A 39 7.31 -17.49 5.72
C ASP A 39 7.04 -16.65 6.98
N ALA A 40 6.43 -15.46 6.82
CA ALA A 40 6.13 -14.59 7.94
C ALA A 40 5.18 -15.25 8.94
N LYS A 41 5.51 -15.21 10.25
CA LYS A 41 4.60 -15.69 11.30
C LYS A 41 3.30 -14.90 11.32
N LEU A 42 3.40 -13.60 11.16
CA LEU A 42 2.26 -12.68 11.01
C LEU A 42 2.24 -12.21 9.55
N PHE A 43 1.66 -13.05 8.68
CA PHE A 43 1.55 -12.74 7.27
C PHE A 43 0.37 -11.81 7.00
N CYS A 44 0.58 -10.84 6.09
CA CYS A 44 -0.45 -9.94 5.60
C CYS A 44 -0.31 -9.76 4.08
N VAL A 45 -1.42 -9.84 3.36
CA VAL A 45 -1.51 -9.41 1.96
C VAL A 45 -1.23 -7.92 1.89
N PRO A 46 -0.37 -7.44 0.95
CA PRO A 46 -0.11 -6.01 0.79
C PRO A 46 -1.38 -5.22 0.50
N GLY A 47 -1.58 -4.10 1.19
CA GLY A 47 -2.69 -3.20 0.88
C GLY A 47 -2.63 -2.69 -0.57
N ASP A 48 -1.43 -2.49 -1.09
CA ASP A 48 -1.19 -2.09 -2.48
C ASP A 48 -1.66 -3.15 -3.50
N LEU A 49 -1.69 -4.44 -3.14
CA LEU A 49 -2.28 -5.48 -3.99
C LEU A 49 -3.81 -5.40 -3.99
N LEU A 50 -4.42 -5.15 -2.83
CA LEU A 50 -5.87 -4.93 -2.75
C LEU A 50 -6.29 -3.68 -3.55
N PHE A 51 -5.51 -2.61 -3.46
CA PHE A 51 -5.68 -1.42 -4.28
C PHE A 51 -5.61 -1.75 -5.78
N ALA A 52 -4.57 -2.45 -6.22
CA ALA A 52 -4.37 -2.82 -7.63
C ALA A 52 -5.55 -3.63 -8.19
N VAL A 53 -6.03 -4.63 -7.44
CA VAL A 53 -7.18 -5.46 -7.84
C VAL A 53 -8.47 -4.64 -7.89
N THR A 54 -8.65 -3.70 -6.95
CA THR A 54 -9.82 -2.81 -6.95
C THR A 54 -9.85 -1.94 -8.22
N LEU A 55 -8.72 -1.31 -8.58
CA LEU A 55 -8.66 -0.47 -9.79
C LEU A 55 -8.89 -1.28 -11.06
N ALA A 56 -8.32 -2.49 -11.15
CA ALA A 56 -8.49 -3.35 -12.31
C ALA A 56 -9.96 -3.79 -12.49
N ARG A 57 -10.70 -3.97 -11.39
CA ARG A 57 -12.09 -4.45 -11.42
C ARG A 57 -13.11 -3.31 -11.57
N TYR A 58 -12.88 -2.18 -10.91
CA TYR A 58 -13.85 -1.11 -10.78
C TYR A 58 -13.47 0.22 -11.46
N GLY A 59 -12.28 0.27 -12.05
CA GLY A 59 -11.77 1.47 -12.72
C GLY A 59 -11.09 2.46 -11.77
N LEU A 60 -10.49 3.49 -12.35
CA LEU A 60 -9.87 4.62 -11.67
C LEU A 60 -10.86 5.79 -11.66
N SER A 61 -11.32 6.19 -10.48
CA SER A 61 -12.15 7.39 -10.31
C SER A 61 -11.27 8.61 -10.03
N GLN A 62 -11.80 9.81 -10.34
CA GLN A 62 -11.07 11.05 -10.05
C GLN A 62 -10.75 11.19 -8.57
N GLN A 63 -11.72 10.89 -7.70
CA GLN A 63 -11.53 10.91 -6.25
C GLN A 63 -11.73 9.51 -5.70
N MET A 64 -10.75 9.00 -4.99
CA MET A 64 -10.82 7.71 -4.32
C MET A 64 -10.20 7.78 -2.94
N CYS A 65 -10.83 7.09 -1.99
CA CYS A 65 -10.29 6.89 -0.66
C CYS A 65 -10.38 5.40 -0.30
N PHE A 66 -9.26 4.81 0.07
CA PHE A 66 -9.12 3.41 0.48
C PHE A 66 -8.82 3.37 1.97
N THR A 67 -9.69 2.78 2.76
CA THR A 67 -9.49 2.58 4.21
C THR A 67 -9.29 1.10 4.50
N PHE A 68 -8.10 0.74 4.98
CA PHE A 68 -7.71 -0.63 5.29
C PHE A 68 -8.13 -0.98 6.72
N SER A 69 -9.27 -1.65 6.86
CA SER A 69 -9.92 -1.93 8.15
C SER A 69 -9.45 -3.23 8.80
N GLY A 70 -8.72 -4.08 8.08
CA GLY A 70 -8.24 -5.35 8.61
C GLY A 70 -7.06 -5.94 7.84
N MET A 71 -6.28 -6.77 8.53
CA MET A 71 -5.22 -7.56 7.88
C MET A 71 -5.85 -8.74 7.14
N VAL A 72 -5.59 -8.82 5.84
CA VAL A 72 -5.96 -9.97 5.03
C VAL A 72 -4.85 -11.01 5.09
N SER A 73 -5.19 -12.21 5.54
CA SER A 73 -4.29 -13.37 5.54
C SER A 73 -4.43 -14.21 4.27
N ASP A 74 -3.60 -15.23 4.11
CA ASP A 74 -3.67 -16.14 2.98
C ASP A 74 -4.90 -17.06 3.05
N GLY A 75 -5.41 -17.43 1.88
CA GLY A 75 -6.48 -18.40 1.72
C GLY A 75 -7.89 -17.93 2.10
N ILE A 76 -8.01 -16.71 2.62
CA ILE A 76 -9.32 -16.11 2.93
C ILE A 76 -10.02 -15.77 1.61
N ASN A 77 -11.27 -16.17 1.49
CA ASN A 77 -12.11 -15.79 0.37
C ASN A 77 -12.72 -14.41 0.64
N LEU A 78 -12.50 -13.49 -0.28
CA LEU A 78 -12.91 -12.10 -0.19
C LEU A 78 -13.94 -11.77 -1.26
N HIS A 79 -14.93 -10.99 -0.90
CA HIS A 79 -16.00 -10.58 -1.81
C HIS A 79 -16.18 -9.08 -1.79
N TYR A 80 -16.29 -8.46 -2.97
CA TYR A 80 -16.72 -7.07 -3.07
C TYR A 80 -18.23 -6.97 -2.88
N GLN A 81 -18.63 -5.96 -2.12
CA GLN A 81 -20.03 -5.58 -1.94
C GLN A 81 -20.18 -4.10 -2.30
N GLU A 82 -21.04 -3.79 -3.24
CA GLU A 82 -21.43 -2.42 -3.57
C GLU A 82 -22.51 -1.98 -2.58
N ARG A 83 -22.21 -1.02 -1.73
CA ARG A 83 -23.18 -0.42 -0.80
C ARG A 83 -24.06 0.61 -1.52
N ASN A 84 -23.44 1.37 -2.43
CA ASN A 84 -24.08 2.34 -3.33
C ASN A 84 -23.13 2.66 -4.49
N GLU A 85 -23.47 3.62 -5.35
CA GLU A 85 -22.66 4.00 -6.51
C GLU A 85 -21.25 4.51 -6.15
N SER A 86 -21.09 5.09 -4.95
CA SER A 86 -19.84 5.69 -4.48
C SER A 86 -19.09 4.84 -3.46
N GLU A 87 -19.66 3.74 -2.95
CA GLU A 87 -19.08 2.96 -1.86
C GLU A 87 -18.98 1.48 -2.20
N LEU A 88 -17.77 0.95 -2.13
CA LEU A 88 -17.46 -0.47 -2.22
C LEU A 88 -16.84 -0.95 -0.92
N VAL A 89 -17.09 -2.18 -0.55
CA VAL A 89 -16.44 -2.82 0.60
C VAL A 89 -15.94 -4.19 0.19
N LEU A 90 -14.71 -4.51 0.56
CA LEU A 90 -14.16 -5.86 0.46
C LEU A 90 -14.31 -6.54 1.81
N VAL A 91 -15.05 -7.62 1.86
CA VAL A 91 -15.34 -8.37 3.08
C VAL A 91 -14.82 -9.81 3.01
N ASP A 92 -14.53 -10.39 4.16
CA ASP A 92 -14.23 -11.81 4.28
C ASP A 92 -15.51 -12.67 4.39
N GLU A 93 -15.35 -13.99 4.50
CA GLU A 93 -16.45 -14.96 4.64
C GLU A 93 -17.31 -14.72 5.90
N GLN A 94 -16.74 -14.10 6.95
CA GLN A 94 -17.47 -13.71 8.15
C GLN A 94 -18.13 -12.32 8.05
N LYS A 95 -18.11 -11.70 6.87
CA LYS A 95 -18.61 -10.35 6.58
C LYS A 95 -17.87 -9.25 7.35
N LYS A 96 -16.64 -9.49 7.75
CA LYS A 96 -15.77 -8.49 8.34
C LYS A 96 -15.18 -7.62 7.23
N ASN A 97 -15.24 -6.30 7.39
CA ASN A 97 -14.62 -5.36 6.47
C ASN A 97 -13.10 -5.51 6.49
N CYS A 98 -12.50 -5.70 5.32
CA CYS A 98 -11.06 -5.71 5.12
C CYS A 98 -10.59 -4.43 4.45
N LEU A 99 -11.39 -3.89 3.50
CA LEU A 99 -11.11 -2.66 2.78
C LEU A 99 -12.42 -1.94 2.50
N GLU A 100 -12.46 -0.65 2.75
CA GLU A 100 -13.55 0.24 2.38
C GLU A 100 -13.05 1.22 1.33
N ILE A 101 -13.84 1.43 0.27
CA ILE A 101 -13.46 2.28 -0.86
C ILE A 101 -14.59 3.28 -1.09
N GLU A 102 -14.26 4.56 -0.97
CA GLU A 102 -15.11 5.65 -1.41
C GLU A 102 -14.58 6.18 -2.75
N ARG A 103 -15.50 6.49 -3.68
CA ARG A 103 -15.14 6.95 -5.02
C ARG A 103 -16.12 8.00 -5.52
N HIS A 104 -15.61 9.05 -6.17
CA HIS A 104 -16.40 10.13 -6.73
C HIS A 104 -15.81 10.63 -8.05
N GLY A 105 -16.60 11.41 -8.77
CA GLY A 105 -16.24 12.00 -10.06
C GLY A 105 -16.34 11.00 -11.23
N HIS A 106 -15.68 11.34 -12.32
CA HIS A 106 -15.64 10.46 -13.49
C HIS A 106 -14.81 9.22 -13.23
N ILE A 107 -15.13 8.13 -13.91
CA ILE A 107 -14.45 6.84 -13.81
C ILE A 107 -13.85 6.51 -15.18
N SER A 108 -12.57 6.14 -15.20
CA SER A 108 -11.91 5.57 -16.36
C SER A 108 -11.77 4.06 -16.22
N HIS A 109 -12.11 3.35 -17.27
CA HIS A 109 -11.85 1.91 -17.43
C HIS A 109 -10.75 1.64 -18.45
N ASP A 110 -9.97 2.67 -18.82
CA ASP A 110 -8.83 2.50 -19.72
C ASP A 110 -7.75 1.63 -19.05
N ALA A 111 -7.54 0.45 -19.62
CA ALA A 111 -6.61 -0.54 -19.08
C ALA A 111 -5.15 -0.06 -19.08
N VAL A 112 -4.76 0.79 -20.02
CA VAL A 112 -3.40 1.34 -20.09
C VAL A 112 -3.18 2.33 -18.95
N LEU A 113 -4.10 3.28 -18.79
CA LEU A 113 -4.07 4.24 -17.69
C LEU A 113 -4.06 3.53 -16.33
N ILE A 114 -4.98 2.59 -16.10
CA ILE A 114 -5.09 1.86 -14.84
C ILE A 114 -3.79 1.10 -14.54
N ASN A 115 -3.24 0.39 -15.53
CA ASN A 115 -2.00 -0.35 -15.33
C ASN A 115 -0.81 0.57 -15.02
N ASP A 116 -0.65 1.67 -15.76
CA ASP A 116 0.45 2.61 -15.54
C ASP A 116 0.32 3.31 -14.19
N PHE A 117 -0.89 3.78 -13.85
CA PHE A 117 -1.16 4.43 -12.57
C PHE A 117 -0.89 3.48 -11.40
N THR A 118 -1.44 2.27 -11.46
CA THR A 118 -1.26 1.24 -10.42
C THR A 118 0.22 0.92 -10.21
N HIS A 119 0.94 0.67 -11.31
CA HIS A 119 2.36 0.35 -11.22
C HIS A 119 3.17 1.48 -10.57
N ARG A 120 2.95 2.72 -10.99
CA ARG A 120 3.66 3.89 -10.44
C ARG A 120 3.33 4.14 -8.97
N TYR A 121 2.05 4.02 -8.61
CA TYR A 121 1.65 4.18 -7.22
C TYR A 121 2.25 3.09 -6.33
N VAL A 122 2.16 1.83 -6.73
CA VAL A 122 2.65 0.70 -5.95
C VAL A 122 4.17 0.75 -5.77
N GLU A 123 4.91 1.11 -6.83
CA GLU A 123 6.37 1.32 -6.76
C GLU A 123 6.74 2.49 -5.81
N PHE A 124 6.00 3.60 -5.88
CA PHE A 124 6.15 4.72 -4.96
C PHE A 124 5.88 4.29 -3.52
N SER A 125 4.80 3.55 -3.28
CA SER A 125 4.38 3.06 -1.96
C SER A 125 5.40 2.11 -1.34
N GLY A 126 5.92 1.15 -2.10
CA GLY A 126 6.85 0.12 -1.60
C GLY A 126 8.21 0.67 -1.15
N LYS A 127 8.66 1.77 -1.76
CA LYS A 127 9.93 2.43 -1.43
C LYS A 127 9.89 3.28 -0.14
N ASN A 128 8.73 3.42 0.49
CA ASN A 128 8.54 4.35 1.60
C ASN A 128 9.31 3.96 2.87
N PHE A 129 9.58 2.67 3.10
CA PHE A 129 10.29 2.27 4.32
C PHE A 129 11.68 2.92 4.39
N LEU A 130 12.54 2.69 3.41
CA LEU A 130 13.91 3.20 3.42
C LEU A 130 13.97 4.71 3.16
N ASN A 131 13.16 5.20 2.22
CA ASN A 131 13.30 6.56 1.72
C ASN A 131 12.56 7.58 2.57
N VAL A 132 11.55 7.17 3.35
CA VAL A 132 10.70 8.07 4.12
C VAL A 132 10.67 7.72 5.59
N LEU A 133 10.27 6.49 5.96
CA LEU A 133 10.07 6.14 7.36
C LEU A 133 11.37 6.13 8.17
N VAL A 134 12.46 5.60 7.63
CA VAL A 134 13.75 5.57 8.33
C VAL A 134 14.27 6.98 8.63
N PRO A 135 14.37 7.91 7.66
CA PRO A 135 14.76 9.30 7.95
C PRO A 135 13.81 10.01 8.90
N LEU A 136 12.50 9.78 8.76
CA LEU A 136 11.48 10.41 9.58
C LEU A 136 11.60 9.98 11.06
N MET A 137 11.72 8.68 11.30
CA MET A 137 11.92 8.15 12.65
C MET A 137 13.22 8.63 13.28
N SER A 138 14.30 8.71 12.49
CA SER A 138 15.59 9.24 12.98
C SER A 138 15.48 10.72 13.39
N ARG A 139 14.78 11.52 12.60
CA ARG A 139 14.55 12.94 12.91
C ARG A 139 13.78 13.15 14.22
N GLU A 140 12.79 12.30 14.46
CA GLU A 140 11.93 12.39 15.65
C GLU A 140 12.47 11.61 16.86
N GLY A 141 13.67 11.03 16.76
CA GLY A 141 14.30 10.32 17.87
C GLY A 141 13.58 9.03 18.29
N VAL A 142 12.79 8.43 17.38
CA VAL A 142 12.04 7.20 17.64
C VAL A 142 12.32 6.14 16.58
N MET A 143 12.02 4.89 16.89
CA MET A 143 12.07 3.81 15.90
C MET A 143 11.02 2.73 16.21
N ILE A 144 10.59 2.00 15.19
CA ILE A 144 9.80 0.78 15.37
C ILE A 144 10.69 -0.29 16.02
N ASN A 145 10.06 -1.21 16.78
CA ASN A 145 10.80 -2.31 17.40
C ASN A 145 11.33 -3.28 16.33
N PRO A 146 12.66 -3.44 16.16
CA PRO A 146 13.23 -4.37 15.16
C PRO A 146 12.83 -5.82 15.35
N ASP A 147 12.57 -6.26 16.59
CA ASP A 147 12.18 -7.65 16.88
C ASP A 147 10.71 -7.93 16.50
N ARG A 148 9.90 -6.88 16.40
CA ARG A 148 8.49 -6.94 16.00
C ARG A 148 8.11 -5.66 15.26
N PRO A 149 8.61 -5.44 14.05
CA PRO A 149 8.28 -4.25 13.28
C PRO A 149 6.78 -4.28 12.91
N LEU A 150 6.06 -3.23 13.26
CA LEU A 150 4.65 -3.12 12.96
C LEU A 150 4.34 -1.76 12.36
N VAL A 151 4.24 -1.77 11.03
CA VAL A 151 3.80 -0.65 10.20
C VAL A 151 2.47 -1.05 9.57
N ILE A 152 1.42 -0.32 9.89
CA ILE A 152 0.06 -0.62 9.45
C ILE A 152 -0.34 0.42 8.43
N TYR A 153 -0.67 0.01 7.22
CA TYR A 153 -1.27 0.85 6.21
C TYR A 153 -2.74 1.09 6.58
N GLN A 154 -3.10 2.34 6.85
CA GLN A 154 -4.44 2.70 7.32
C GLN A 154 -5.31 3.24 6.21
N GLN A 155 -4.78 4.17 5.42
CA GLN A 155 -5.57 4.87 4.41
C GLN A 155 -4.70 5.34 3.26
N MET A 156 -5.32 5.42 2.09
CA MET A 156 -4.80 6.11 0.92
C MET A 156 -5.92 6.86 0.24
N SER A 157 -5.67 8.12 -0.14
CA SER A 157 -6.59 8.91 -0.95
C SER A 157 -5.87 9.52 -2.14
N ILE A 158 -6.62 9.71 -3.21
CA ILE A 158 -6.21 10.42 -4.42
C ILE A 158 -7.31 11.38 -4.84
N ASP A 159 -6.91 12.54 -5.38
CA ASP A 159 -7.78 13.50 -6.03
C ASP A 159 -7.15 13.93 -7.36
N LEU A 160 -7.73 13.46 -8.46
CA LEU A 160 -7.27 13.70 -9.83
C LEU A 160 -8.14 14.77 -10.48
N GLN A 161 -7.52 15.83 -10.98
CA GLN A 161 -8.21 16.90 -11.71
C GLN A 161 -8.79 16.40 -13.04
N ARG A 162 -8.16 15.41 -13.66
CA ARG A 162 -8.53 14.80 -14.94
C ARG A 162 -8.05 13.34 -15.03
N LEU A 163 -8.62 12.57 -15.95
CA LEU A 163 -8.28 11.15 -16.18
C LEU A 163 -7.60 10.89 -17.52
N ASP A 164 -7.45 11.88 -18.37
CA ASP A 164 -6.68 11.81 -19.64
C ASP A 164 -5.18 12.04 -19.38
N ILE A 165 -4.62 11.28 -18.47
CA ILE A 165 -3.22 11.36 -18.04
C ILE A 165 -2.39 10.23 -18.64
N GLU A 166 -1.18 10.56 -19.08
CA GLU A 166 -0.24 9.59 -19.62
C GLU A 166 1.03 9.54 -18.75
N LYS A 167 1.56 8.33 -18.60
CA LYS A 167 2.81 8.08 -17.85
C LYS A 167 2.89 8.85 -16.53
N PRO A 168 1.91 8.65 -15.63
CA PRO A 168 1.88 9.37 -14.37
C PRO A 168 3.16 9.14 -13.56
N SER A 169 3.58 10.14 -12.82
CA SER A 169 4.63 10.05 -11.81
C SER A 169 4.14 10.60 -10.49
N LEU A 170 4.67 10.07 -9.38
CA LEU A 170 4.33 10.50 -8.04
C LEU A 170 5.56 11.11 -7.39
N GLU A 171 5.37 12.25 -6.76
CA GLU A 171 6.42 12.94 -6.00
C GLU A 171 5.91 13.23 -4.58
N LEU A 172 6.72 12.86 -3.59
CA LEU A 172 6.45 13.18 -2.20
C LEU A 172 6.57 14.70 -2.01
N THR A 173 5.56 15.31 -1.42
CA THR A 173 5.53 16.77 -1.18
C THR A 173 5.75 17.10 0.29
N ASP A 174 5.25 16.27 1.21
CA ASP A 174 5.44 16.46 2.65
C ASP A 174 5.31 15.16 3.43
N THR A 175 5.93 15.10 4.62
CA THR A 175 5.81 13.98 5.56
C THR A 175 5.79 14.45 6.99
N VAL A 176 4.83 13.96 7.74
CA VAL A 176 4.68 14.23 9.17
C VAL A 176 4.52 12.93 9.92
N ILE A 177 5.10 12.86 11.11
CA ILE A 177 4.80 11.83 12.10
C ILE A 177 4.38 12.50 13.41
N GLU A 178 3.25 12.09 13.93
CA GLU A 178 2.80 12.46 15.27
C GLU A 178 3.09 11.29 16.21
N VAL A 179 3.89 11.54 17.25
CA VAL A 179 4.29 10.51 18.21
C VAL A 179 3.55 10.70 19.52
N ASP A 180 2.84 9.66 19.96
CA ASP A 180 2.19 9.58 21.27
C ASP A 180 2.62 8.28 21.97
N GLY A 181 3.57 8.39 22.87
CA GLY A 181 4.18 7.28 23.60
C GLY A 181 4.75 6.23 22.64
N LYS A 182 4.15 5.02 22.61
CA LYS A 182 4.57 3.92 21.73
C LYS A 182 3.81 3.85 20.40
N LYS A 183 3.08 4.91 20.04
CA LYS A 183 2.33 5.01 18.80
C LYS A 183 2.88 6.15 17.96
N GLY A 184 2.90 5.98 16.65
CA GLY A 184 3.21 7.02 15.68
C GLY A 184 2.19 6.95 14.56
N ASP A 185 1.65 8.10 14.19
CA ASP A 185 0.74 8.23 13.06
C ASP A 185 1.44 9.08 11.98
N VAL A 186 1.69 8.44 10.83
CA VAL A 186 2.45 9.02 9.73
C VAL A 186 1.50 9.44 8.62
N ARG A 187 1.68 10.69 8.15
CA ARG A 187 1.04 11.23 6.95
C ARG A 187 2.10 11.51 5.90
N MET A 188 1.84 11.06 4.69
CA MET A 188 2.66 11.30 3.52
C MET A 188 1.80 11.96 2.47
N LEU A 189 2.10 13.20 2.12
CA LEU A 189 1.44 13.92 1.04
C LEU A 189 2.27 13.77 -0.24
N PHE A 190 1.60 13.59 -1.36
CA PHE A 190 2.24 13.48 -2.66
C PHE A 190 1.43 14.17 -3.74
N CYS A 191 2.10 14.62 -4.79
CA CYS A 191 1.46 15.07 -6.00
C CYS A 191 1.61 14.05 -7.13
N LEU A 192 0.65 14.09 -8.05
CA LEU A 192 0.66 13.32 -9.28
C LEU A 192 0.95 14.26 -10.44
N LYS A 193 1.87 13.85 -11.30
CA LYS A 193 2.25 14.61 -12.50
C LYS A 193 2.06 13.79 -13.76
N SER A 194 1.67 14.45 -14.83
CA SER A 194 1.68 13.93 -16.20
C SER A 194 2.29 15.01 -17.09
N ALA A 195 3.25 14.66 -17.93
CA ALA A 195 3.99 15.60 -18.79
C ALA A 195 4.54 16.82 -18.02
N ASN A 196 5.02 16.64 -16.79
CA ASN A 196 5.51 17.67 -15.85
C ASN A 196 4.45 18.65 -15.29
N GLU A 197 3.18 18.45 -15.57
CA GLU A 197 2.07 19.20 -14.96
C GLU A 197 1.52 18.44 -13.75
N ILE A 198 1.15 19.15 -12.69
CA ILE A 198 0.43 18.56 -11.57
C ILE A 198 -1.01 18.28 -12.04
N VAL A 199 -1.41 17.03 -11.98
CA VAL A 199 -2.73 16.55 -12.39
C VAL A 199 -3.56 16.01 -11.23
N GLY A 200 -3.00 16.02 -10.04
CA GLY A 200 -3.68 15.59 -8.83
C GLY A 200 -2.76 15.55 -7.63
N GLU A 201 -3.36 15.20 -6.51
CA GLU A 201 -2.68 15.03 -5.22
C GLU A 201 -3.21 13.80 -4.50
N GLY A 202 -2.51 13.41 -3.45
CA GLY A 202 -2.95 12.31 -2.61
C GLY A 202 -2.27 12.28 -1.25
N GLU A 203 -2.81 11.43 -0.41
CA GLU A 203 -2.31 11.22 0.96
C GLU A 203 -2.24 9.73 1.25
N LYS A 204 -1.18 9.32 1.93
CA LYS A 204 -1.04 7.99 2.53
C LYS A 204 -0.87 8.11 4.03
N ARG A 205 -1.67 7.35 4.79
CA ARG A 205 -1.59 7.27 6.25
C ARG A 205 -1.15 5.91 6.71
N MET A 206 -0.22 5.90 7.65
CA MET A 206 0.29 4.68 8.26
C MET A 206 0.37 4.83 9.76
N ALA A 207 0.13 3.73 10.48
CA ALA A 207 0.32 3.67 11.92
C ALA A 207 1.56 2.85 12.25
N LEU A 208 2.47 3.44 13.01
CA LEU A 208 3.60 2.76 13.63
C LEU A 208 3.22 2.34 15.04
N ARG A 209 3.50 1.11 15.41
CA ARG A 209 3.15 0.59 16.73
C ARG A 209 4.37 -0.03 17.42
N GLY A 210 4.40 0.09 18.75
CA GLY A 210 5.53 -0.38 19.56
C GLY A 210 6.79 0.47 19.36
N LEU A 211 6.63 1.78 19.18
CA LEU A 211 7.76 2.70 19.09
C LEU A 211 8.60 2.66 20.36
N ARG A 212 9.88 2.88 20.19
CA ARG A 212 10.88 3.04 21.23
C ARG A 212 11.86 4.14 20.85
N ASP A 213 12.70 4.54 21.80
CA ASP A 213 13.76 5.51 21.55
C ASP A 213 14.65 5.04 20.39
N PHE A 214 15.09 5.98 19.60
CA PHE A 214 15.94 5.72 18.45
C PHE A 214 17.30 5.17 18.91
N GLU A 215 17.75 4.09 18.28
CA GLU A 215 19.05 3.49 18.51
C GLU A 215 19.69 3.16 17.15
N GLN A 216 20.79 3.79 16.83
CA GLN A 216 21.42 3.72 15.52
C GLN A 216 21.80 2.29 15.10
N THR A 217 22.32 1.49 16.03
CA THR A 217 22.73 0.10 15.73
C THR A 217 21.52 -0.77 15.41
N GLY A 218 20.40 -0.57 16.11
CA GLY A 218 19.14 -1.26 15.85
C GLY A 218 18.54 -0.87 14.51
N MET A 219 18.56 0.43 14.19
CA MET A 219 18.11 0.92 12.90
C MET A 219 18.98 0.38 11.74
N ASN A 220 20.30 0.39 11.89
CA ASN A 220 21.22 -0.14 10.89
C ASN A 220 20.92 -1.62 10.62
N ARG A 221 20.77 -2.45 11.66
CA ARG A 221 20.41 -3.86 11.51
C ARG A 221 19.10 -4.06 10.74
N MET A 222 18.11 -3.23 11.01
CA MET A 222 16.80 -3.29 10.32
C MET A 222 16.94 -2.94 8.84
N VAL A 223 17.68 -1.88 8.52
CA VAL A 223 17.98 -1.46 7.15
C VAL A 223 18.81 -2.53 6.42
N GLU A 224 19.83 -3.07 7.04
CA GLU A 224 20.66 -4.15 6.48
C GLU A 224 19.85 -5.41 6.19
N SER A 225 18.94 -5.77 7.10
CA SER A 225 18.02 -6.90 6.89
C SER A 225 17.11 -6.66 5.69
N TYR A 226 16.50 -5.49 5.60
CA TYR A 226 15.63 -5.11 4.47
C TYR A 226 16.40 -5.15 3.13
N VAL A 227 17.58 -4.53 3.09
CA VAL A 227 18.44 -4.51 1.89
C VAL A 227 18.96 -5.92 1.56
N GLY A 228 19.25 -6.75 2.57
CA GLY A 228 19.66 -8.13 2.41
C GLY A 228 18.56 -8.97 1.71
N TYR A 229 17.32 -8.84 2.13
CA TYR A 229 16.19 -9.50 1.46
C TYR A 229 16.02 -9.03 0.02
N ARG A 230 16.18 -7.72 -0.24
CA ARG A 230 16.12 -7.16 -1.60
C ARG A 230 17.20 -7.75 -2.50
N ARG A 231 18.44 -7.79 -2.06
CA ARG A 231 19.56 -8.37 -2.81
C ARG A 231 19.37 -9.86 -3.11
N ALA A 232 18.91 -10.63 -2.12
CA ALA A 232 18.65 -12.05 -2.29
C ALA A 232 17.53 -12.35 -3.30
N HIS A 233 16.61 -11.41 -3.50
CA HIS A 233 15.53 -11.55 -4.49
C HIS A 233 15.98 -11.19 -5.92
N THR A 234 16.95 -10.28 -6.06
CA THR A 234 17.45 -9.80 -7.37
C THR A 234 18.65 -10.58 -7.91
N ALA A 235 19.19 -11.53 -7.14
CA ALA A 235 20.30 -12.40 -7.52
C ALA A 235 19.80 -13.70 -8.15
#